data_3836e685065c0c173e70e2f9c2615b78
#
_entry.id   3836e685065c0c173e70e2f9c2615b78
#
_cell.length_a   1.000
_cell.length_b   1.000
_cell.length_c   1.000
_cell.angle_alpha   90.00
_cell.angle_beta   90.00
_cell.angle_gamma   90.00
#
_symmetry.space_group_name_H-M   'P 1'
#
loop_
_entity.id
_entity.type
_entity.pdbx_description
1 polymer ?
#
loop_
_entity_poly.entity_id
_entity_poly.type
_entity_poly.pdbx_seq_one_letter_code
_entity_poly.pdbx_strand_id
1 'polypeptide(L)'
;MAHPTRQPLKVFIADDSSLIRNRVGVLLAATGMLVVGEAGTPGGSIEGILSARPHVVVLDIHLEGGTGWEVLRAVRSAAPDIAVVVFSNTAGPAYRQRYLSGGAASFLDKSTEFDQLAQAVAATGRAAI
;
A
#
# COMPACT_ATOMS: atom_id res chain seq x y z
N MET A 1 -10.27 24.41 -23.50
CA MET A 1 -9.66 24.73 -22.21
C MET A 1 -8.89 23.53 -21.69
N ALA A 2 -7.67 23.75 -21.32
CA ALA A 2 -6.85 22.69 -20.78
C ALA A 2 -7.22 22.48 -19.30
N HIS A 3 -7.58 21.27 -18.94
CA HIS A 3 -7.71 20.91 -17.54
C HIS A 3 -6.32 20.72 -16.94
N PRO A 4 -6.10 21.15 -15.69
CA PRO A 4 -4.85 20.82 -15.03
C PRO A 4 -4.66 19.30 -15.09
N THR A 5 -3.55 18.86 -15.60
CA THR A 5 -3.22 17.46 -15.62
C THR A 5 -3.05 17.00 -14.18
N ARG A 6 -3.90 16.10 -13.72
CA ARG A 6 -3.73 15.51 -12.39
C ARG A 6 -2.47 14.66 -12.40
N GLN A 7 -1.65 14.89 -11.42
CA GLN A 7 -0.54 13.98 -11.18
C GLN A 7 -1.08 12.58 -10.92
N PRO A 8 -0.50 11.53 -11.52
CA PRO A 8 -0.90 10.18 -11.19
C PRO A 8 -0.62 9.90 -9.72
N LEU A 9 -1.47 9.07 -9.10
CA LEU A 9 -1.21 8.61 -7.75
C LEU A 9 0.06 7.77 -7.75
N LYS A 10 0.95 8.06 -6.83
CA LYS A 10 2.19 7.32 -6.63
C LYS A 10 1.94 6.24 -5.59
N VAL A 11 2.27 5.02 -5.91
CA VAL A 11 2.02 3.86 -5.03
C VAL A 11 3.31 3.09 -4.81
N PHE A 12 3.54 2.68 -3.58
CA PHE A 12 4.62 1.77 -3.20
C PHE A 12 4.01 0.43 -2.82
N ILE A 13 4.64 -0.68 -3.23
CA ILE A 13 4.14 -2.03 -2.97
C ILE A 13 5.11 -2.75 -2.05
N ALA A 14 4.65 -3.12 -0.85
CA ALA A 14 5.41 -3.88 0.13
C ALA A 14 4.78 -5.26 0.31
N ASP A 15 5.41 -6.30 -0.22
CA ASP A 15 4.93 -7.67 -0.22
C ASP A 15 6.12 -8.60 -0.43
N ASP A 16 6.20 -9.70 0.30
CA ASP A 16 7.33 -10.63 0.19
C ASP A 16 7.33 -11.43 -1.12
N SER A 17 6.19 -11.52 -1.81
CA SER A 17 6.07 -12.25 -3.06
C SER A 17 6.34 -11.35 -4.26
N SER A 18 7.41 -11.63 -4.99
CA SER A 18 7.71 -10.89 -6.23
C SER A 18 6.61 -11.08 -7.28
N LEU A 19 5.98 -12.24 -7.31
CA LEU A 19 4.86 -12.51 -8.22
C LEU A 19 3.68 -11.59 -7.90
N ILE A 20 3.33 -11.47 -6.63
CA ILE A 20 2.23 -10.59 -6.20
C ILE A 20 2.58 -9.13 -6.47
N ARG A 21 3.82 -8.70 -6.17
CA ARG A 21 4.23 -7.32 -6.49
C ARG A 21 4.06 -7.01 -7.97
N ASN A 22 4.44 -7.95 -8.84
CA ASN A 22 4.27 -7.77 -10.28
C ASN A 22 2.79 -7.67 -10.67
N ARG A 23 1.96 -8.58 -10.17
CA ARG A 23 0.53 -8.59 -10.49
C ARG A 23 -0.17 -7.32 -10.00
N VAL A 24 0.14 -6.88 -8.80
CA VAL A 24 -0.40 -5.64 -8.25
C VAL A 24 0.10 -4.45 -9.07
N GLY A 25 1.36 -4.43 -9.43
CA GLY A 25 1.93 -3.37 -10.25
C GLY A 25 1.25 -3.22 -11.60
N VAL A 26 0.99 -4.34 -12.28
CA VAL A 26 0.27 -4.35 -13.56
C VAL A 26 -1.16 -3.83 -13.37
N LEU A 27 -1.84 -4.29 -12.33
CA LEU A 27 -3.20 -3.84 -12.03
C LEU A 27 -3.27 -2.33 -11.80
N LEU A 28 -2.38 -1.80 -10.98
CA LEU A 28 -2.38 -0.38 -10.65
C LEU A 28 -1.98 0.49 -11.85
N ALA A 29 -0.97 0.04 -12.62
CA ALA A 29 -0.56 0.76 -13.82
C ALA A 29 -1.68 0.84 -14.86
N ALA A 30 -2.48 -0.22 -14.98
CA ALA A 30 -3.62 -0.24 -15.90
C ALA A 30 -4.70 0.79 -15.54
N THR A 31 -4.71 1.26 -14.30
CA THR A 31 -5.63 2.31 -13.86
C THR A 31 -4.98 3.71 -13.84
N GLY A 32 -3.80 3.84 -14.44
CA GLY A 32 -3.10 5.13 -14.54
C GLY A 32 -2.29 5.52 -13.32
N MET A 33 -2.10 4.62 -12.37
CA MET A 33 -1.27 4.90 -11.20
C MET A 33 0.21 4.64 -11.50
N LEU A 34 1.08 5.31 -10.77
CA LEU A 34 2.52 5.18 -10.93
C LEU A 34 3.09 4.39 -9.75
N VAL A 35 3.63 3.21 -10.03
CA VAL A 35 4.34 2.44 -9.01
C VAL A 35 5.76 3.02 -8.89
N VAL A 36 6.06 3.61 -7.74
CA VAL A 36 7.32 4.33 -7.51
C VAL A 36 8.36 3.49 -6.78
N GLY A 37 7.99 2.30 -6.33
CA GLY A 37 8.93 1.39 -5.72
C GLY A 37 8.24 0.17 -5.15
N GLU A 38 9.04 -0.84 -4.81
CA GLU A 38 8.56 -2.06 -4.18
C GLU A 38 9.65 -2.67 -3.32
N ALA A 39 9.24 -3.44 -2.32
CA ALA A 39 10.15 -4.15 -1.45
C ALA A 39 9.48 -5.37 -0.84
N GLY A 40 10.30 -6.32 -0.39
CA GLY A 40 9.83 -7.57 0.21
C GLY A 40 10.15 -7.72 1.70
N THR A 41 10.91 -6.77 2.28
CA THR A 41 11.33 -6.80 3.68
C THR A 41 10.82 -5.57 4.42
N PRO A 42 10.71 -5.62 5.76
CA PRO A 42 10.32 -4.42 6.52
C PRO A 42 11.30 -3.26 6.34
N GLY A 43 12.58 -3.51 6.47
CA GLY A 43 13.61 -2.47 6.35
C GLY A 43 13.64 -1.84 4.97
N GLY A 44 13.63 -2.67 3.92
CA GLY A 44 13.59 -2.19 2.54
C GLY A 44 12.32 -1.41 2.23
N SER A 45 11.19 -1.83 2.80
CA SER A 45 9.92 -1.13 2.64
C SER A 45 9.96 0.25 3.29
N ILE A 46 10.41 0.33 4.54
CA ILE A 46 10.47 1.61 5.27
C ILE A 46 11.40 2.58 4.54
N GLU A 47 12.60 2.13 4.19
CA GLU A 47 13.58 2.96 3.50
C GLU A 47 13.04 3.43 2.14
N GLY A 48 12.46 2.52 1.36
CA GLY A 48 11.93 2.85 0.04
C GLY A 48 10.75 3.80 0.10
N ILE A 49 9.83 3.59 1.04
CA ILE A 49 8.66 4.45 1.23
C ILE A 49 9.08 5.89 1.59
N LEU A 50 9.97 6.02 2.57
CA LEU A 50 10.39 7.34 3.02
C LEU A 50 11.23 8.07 1.97
N SER A 51 11.93 7.34 1.12
CA SER A 51 12.68 7.90 0.00
C SER A 51 11.77 8.31 -1.17
N ALA A 52 10.86 7.42 -1.58
CA ALA A 52 9.99 7.66 -2.73
C ALA A 52 8.82 8.59 -2.44
N ARG A 53 8.39 8.68 -1.20
CA ARG A 53 7.26 9.53 -0.77
C ARG A 53 5.99 9.28 -1.58
N PRO A 54 5.48 8.04 -1.63
CA PRO A 54 4.24 7.76 -2.35
C PRO A 54 3.04 8.39 -1.66
N HIS A 55 1.93 8.46 -2.37
CA HIS A 55 0.65 8.85 -1.77
C HIS A 55 0.06 7.69 -0.97
N VAL A 56 0.21 6.47 -1.49
CA VAL A 56 -0.39 5.26 -0.91
C VAL A 56 0.63 4.13 -0.91
N VAL A 57 0.65 3.36 0.18
CA VAL A 57 1.40 2.10 0.28
C VAL A 57 0.41 0.95 0.27
N VAL A 58 0.62 -0.03 -0.60
CA VAL A 58 -0.06 -1.33 -0.54
C VAL A 58 0.84 -2.25 0.28
N LEU A 59 0.36 -2.70 1.43
CA LEU A 59 1.18 -3.34 2.46
C LEU A 59 0.64 -4.72 2.82
N ASP A 60 1.47 -5.75 2.65
CA ASP A 60 1.19 -7.07 3.19
C ASP A 60 1.57 -7.14 4.67
N ILE A 61 0.87 -8.00 5.41
CA ILE A 61 1.18 -8.29 6.81
C ILE A 61 2.47 -9.11 6.92
N HIS A 62 2.67 -10.06 6.01
CA HIS A 62 3.85 -10.93 6.01
C HIS A 62 4.89 -10.42 5.06
N LEU A 63 6.06 -10.10 5.61
CA LEU A 63 7.22 -9.68 4.85
C LEU A 63 8.39 -10.61 5.18
N GLU A 64 9.36 -10.66 4.31
CA GLU A 64 10.55 -11.46 4.55
C GLU A 64 11.33 -10.88 5.73
N GLY A 65 11.45 -11.68 6.78
CA GLY A 65 12.19 -11.27 7.98
C GLY A 65 11.40 -10.45 8.97
N GLY A 66 10.11 -10.25 8.77
CA GLY A 66 9.30 -9.47 9.71
C GLY A 66 7.86 -9.30 9.28
N THR A 67 7.25 -8.22 9.73
CA THR A 67 5.81 -7.98 9.53
C THR A 67 5.53 -6.60 8.97
N GLY A 68 4.36 -6.48 8.34
CA GLY A 68 3.85 -5.19 7.90
C GLY A 68 3.54 -4.23 9.05
N TRP A 69 3.34 -4.75 10.26
CA TRP A 69 3.10 -3.89 11.42
C TRP A 69 4.27 -2.92 11.66
N GLU A 70 5.49 -3.41 11.53
CA GLU A 70 6.69 -2.57 11.66
C GLU A 70 6.68 -1.43 10.64
N VAL A 71 6.28 -1.74 9.41
CA VAL A 71 6.20 -0.75 8.32
C VAL A 71 5.12 0.28 8.62
N LEU A 72 3.93 -0.18 9.00
CA LEU A 72 2.81 0.71 9.32
C LEU A 72 3.20 1.69 10.42
N ARG A 73 3.80 1.19 11.51
CA ARG A 73 4.20 2.04 12.62
C ARG A 73 5.24 3.07 12.22
N ALA A 74 6.24 2.67 11.45
CA ALA A 74 7.28 3.58 11.00
C ALA A 74 6.72 4.68 10.08
N VAL A 75 5.85 4.31 9.16
CA VAL A 75 5.24 5.26 8.22
C VAL A 75 4.31 6.22 8.96
N ARG A 76 3.49 5.71 9.87
CA ARG A 76 2.58 6.57 10.65
C ARG A 76 3.34 7.56 11.53
N SER A 77 4.51 7.17 12.02
CA SER A 77 5.35 8.04 12.83
C SER A 77 6.11 9.08 11.99
N ALA A 78 6.75 8.64 10.90
CA ALA A 78 7.66 9.50 10.14
C ALA A 78 6.98 10.28 9.01
N ALA A 79 5.89 9.75 8.46
CA ALA A 79 5.20 10.36 7.31
C ALA A 79 3.69 10.07 7.39
N PRO A 80 2.99 10.69 8.37
CA PRO A 80 1.58 10.37 8.64
C PRO A 80 0.62 10.74 7.53
N ASP A 81 1.04 11.55 6.56
CA ASP A 81 0.25 11.89 5.39
C ASP A 81 0.28 10.81 4.30
N ILE A 82 1.21 9.85 4.38
CA ILE A 82 1.20 8.69 3.48
C ILE A 82 0.14 7.71 3.95
N ALA A 83 -0.81 7.38 3.08
CA ALA A 83 -1.88 6.44 3.41
C ALA A 83 -1.42 5.01 3.20
N VAL A 84 -1.94 4.08 4.02
CA VAL A 84 -1.60 2.67 3.95
C VAL A 84 -2.86 1.86 3.71
N VAL A 85 -2.86 1.05 2.64
CA VAL A 85 -3.89 0.06 2.34
C VAL A 85 -3.27 -1.31 2.61
N VAL A 86 -3.79 -2.03 3.60
CA VAL A 86 -3.31 -3.38 3.88
C VAL A 86 -3.97 -4.35 2.91
N PHE A 87 -3.17 -5.25 2.35
CA PHE A 87 -3.60 -6.22 1.35
C PHE A 87 -2.92 -7.55 1.66
N SER A 88 -3.67 -8.48 2.26
CA SER A 88 -3.06 -9.69 2.83
C SER A 88 -3.99 -10.89 2.77
N ASN A 89 -3.40 -12.10 2.65
CA ASN A 89 -4.13 -13.35 2.82
C ASN A 89 -4.48 -13.62 4.29
N THR A 90 -3.78 -12.98 5.22
CA THR A 90 -4.08 -13.07 6.66
C THR A 90 -5.07 -11.97 7.03
N ALA A 91 -6.35 -12.25 6.85
CA ALA A 91 -7.41 -11.25 6.93
C ALA A 91 -8.45 -11.51 8.02
N GLY A 92 -8.09 -12.24 9.06
CA GLY A 92 -8.98 -12.47 10.19
C GLY A 92 -9.35 -11.19 10.92
N PRO A 93 -10.50 -11.19 11.66
CA PRO A 93 -11.00 -9.97 12.30
C PRO A 93 -10.01 -9.30 13.25
N ALA A 94 -9.21 -10.07 13.96
CA ALA A 94 -8.22 -9.53 14.89
C ALA A 94 -7.12 -8.75 14.16
N TYR A 95 -6.65 -9.28 13.02
CA TYR A 95 -5.66 -8.58 12.20
C TYR A 95 -6.24 -7.31 11.60
N ARG A 96 -7.43 -7.41 11.05
CA ARG A 96 -8.13 -6.27 10.45
C ARG A 96 -8.29 -5.15 11.48
N GLN A 97 -8.78 -5.48 12.66
CA GLN A 97 -8.98 -4.50 13.73
C GLN A 97 -7.65 -3.86 14.15
N ARG A 98 -6.62 -4.66 14.33
CA ARG A 98 -5.31 -4.18 14.77
C ARG A 98 -4.72 -3.18 13.78
N TYR A 99 -4.72 -3.53 12.49
CA TYR A 99 -4.11 -2.67 11.47
C TYR A 99 -4.92 -1.40 11.23
N LEU A 100 -6.24 -1.50 11.22
CA LEU A 100 -7.09 -0.31 11.09
C LEU A 100 -6.93 0.61 12.31
N SER A 101 -6.89 0.06 13.51
CA SER A 101 -6.64 0.85 14.72
C SER A 101 -5.24 1.46 14.74
N GLY A 102 -4.28 0.81 14.11
CA GLY A 102 -2.91 1.31 13.98
C GLY A 102 -2.75 2.40 12.93
N GLY A 103 -3.80 2.73 12.19
CA GLY A 103 -3.79 3.84 11.25
C GLY A 103 -3.82 3.46 9.78
N ALA A 104 -4.03 2.18 9.44
CA ALA A 104 -4.26 1.81 8.04
C ALA A 104 -5.59 2.39 7.57
N ALA A 105 -5.61 2.90 6.35
CA ALA A 105 -6.81 3.50 5.77
C ALA A 105 -7.85 2.44 5.38
N SER A 106 -7.40 1.27 4.94
CA SER A 106 -8.28 0.15 4.62
C SER A 106 -7.52 -1.16 4.73
N PHE A 107 -8.28 -2.25 4.75
CA PHE A 107 -7.75 -3.60 4.87
C PHE A 107 -8.52 -4.52 3.91
N LEU A 108 -7.81 -5.10 2.95
CA LEU A 108 -8.39 -5.97 1.93
C LEU A 108 -7.81 -7.37 2.01
N ASP A 109 -8.67 -8.37 1.78
CA ASP A 109 -8.28 -9.77 1.70
C ASP A 109 -7.83 -10.10 0.28
N LYS A 110 -6.57 -10.53 0.11
CA LYS A 110 -6.02 -10.89 -1.20
C LYS A 110 -6.81 -11.98 -1.90
N SER A 111 -7.35 -12.94 -1.15
CA SER A 111 -8.02 -14.10 -1.73
C SER A 111 -9.41 -13.78 -2.24
N THR A 112 -10.08 -12.77 -1.71
CA THR A 112 -11.47 -12.45 -2.06
C THR A 112 -11.68 -11.05 -2.61
N GLU A 113 -10.74 -10.13 -2.40
CA GLU A 113 -10.92 -8.72 -2.73
C GLU A 113 -9.83 -8.18 -3.67
N PHE A 114 -9.14 -9.06 -4.40
CA PHE A 114 -8.05 -8.66 -5.30
C PHE A 114 -8.54 -7.65 -6.36
N ASP A 115 -9.73 -7.86 -6.88
CA ASP A 115 -10.33 -7.00 -7.90
C ASP A 115 -10.79 -5.64 -7.37
N GLN A 116 -10.84 -5.48 -6.05
CA GLN A 116 -11.22 -4.21 -5.42
C GLN A 116 -10.03 -3.33 -5.06
N LEU A 117 -8.80 -3.86 -5.21
CA LEU A 117 -7.61 -3.17 -4.75
C LEU A 117 -7.39 -1.83 -5.44
N ALA A 118 -7.49 -1.79 -6.77
CA ALA A 118 -7.26 -0.55 -7.51
C ALA A 118 -8.24 0.55 -7.10
N GLN A 119 -9.50 0.19 -6.90
CA GLN A 119 -10.52 1.15 -6.46
C GLN A 119 -10.24 1.65 -5.05
N ALA A 120 -9.84 0.77 -4.16
CA ALA A 120 -9.52 1.13 -2.78
C ALA A 120 -8.31 2.08 -2.72
N VAL A 121 -7.27 1.79 -3.50
CA VAL A 121 -6.08 2.65 -3.59
C VAL A 121 -6.46 4.01 -4.16
N ALA A 122 -7.24 4.06 -5.23
CA ALA A 122 -7.68 5.31 -5.84
C ALA A 122 -8.47 6.17 -4.86
N ALA A 123 -9.43 5.58 -4.15
CA ALA A 123 -10.27 6.30 -3.19
C ALA A 123 -9.42 6.84 -2.02
N THR A 124 -8.51 6.02 -1.50
CA THR A 124 -7.62 6.38 -0.40
C THR A 124 -6.66 7.49 -0.81
N GLY A 125 -6.06 7.36 -1.99
CA GLY A 125 -5.11 8.35 -2.50
C GLY A 125 -5.76 9.71 -2.75
N ARG A 126 -6.97 9.72 -3.29
CA ARG A 126 -7.70 10.98 -3.51
C ARG A 126 -8.04 11.68 -2.20
N ALA A 127 -8.36 10.92 -1.16
CA ALA A 127 -8.64 11.50 0.15
C ALA A 127 -7.37 12.04 0.82
N ALA A 128 -6.20 11.51 0.48
CA ALA A 128 -4.92 11.90 1.07
C ALA A 128 -4.34 13.18 0.44
N ILE A 129 -4.80 13.52 -0.76
CA ILE A 129 -4.33 14.71 -1.45
C ILE A 129 -5.47 15.72 -1.60
#